data_9285ebe530ad30f77f769aa0cf1281fe
#
_entry.id   9285ebe530ad30f77f769aa0cf1281fe
#
_cell.length_a   1.000
_cell.length_b   1.000
_cell.length_c   1.000
_cell.angle_alpha   90.00
_cell.angle_beta   90.00
_cell.angle_gamma   90.00
#
_symmetry.space_group_name_H-M   'P 1'
#
loop_
_entity.id
_entity.type
_entity.pdbx_description
1 polymer ?
#
loop_
_entity_poly.entity_id
_entity_poly.type
_entity_poly.pdbx_seq_one_letter_code
_entity_poly.pdbx_strand_id
1 'polypeptide(L)'
;MDYLKELKAQGVVHHIGFSSHTPSVANRILDTGLIDMMMFSINPAYDFEKGDELGIGSVKERFDLFKRCKREGVGISVMKPFFAGQLLRADQSPFGVALSRSQCLQYAIDRPGVLVAVPGVQTMEQLDELLEFPRATEQERDYSIIGSFTADTVSGTCVYCNHCQPCPAGIDIGLANKYYDLALAGDRIAANHYDKLSTKADACLQCGHCESRCPFGVEQMTRMTKIAEYFGA
;
A
#
# COMPACT_ATOMS: atom_id res chain seq x y z
N MET A 1 -26.26 9.33 -8.91
CA MET A 1 -25.06 10.01 -9.41
C MET A 1 -25.40 11.34 -10.08
N ASP A 2 -26.47 11.44 -10.88
CA ASP A 2 -26.80 12.68 -11.64
C ASP A 2 -27.03 13.88 -10.73
N TYR A 3 -27.74 13.71 -9.63
CA TYR A 3 -27.93 14.76 -8.62
C TYR A 3 -26.61 15.31 -8.05
N LEU A 4 -25.61 14.44 -7.81
CA LEU A 4 -24.29 14.88 -7.35
C LEU A 4 -23.52 15.64 -8.43
N LYS A 5 -23.71 15.26 -9.71
CA LYS A 5 -23.15 16.03 -10.84
C LYS A 5 -23.73 17.44 -10.91
N GLU A 6 -25.05 17.56 -10.72
CA GLU A 6 -25.72 18.86 -10.71
C GLU A 6 -25.19 19.74 -9.56
N LEU A 7 -25.06 19.19 -8.35
CA LEU A 7 -24.52 19.94 -7.20
C LEU A 7 -23.04 20.34 -7.44
N LYS A 8 -22.25 19.49 -8.07
CA LYS A 8 -20.86 19.81 -8.43
C LYS A 8 -20.81 20.91 -9.50
N ALA A 9 -21.68 20.86 -10.48
CA ALA A 9 -21.79 21.90 -11.52
C ALA A 9 -22.25 23.26 -10.96
N GLN A 10 -23.10 23.27 -9.92
CA GLN A 10 -23.54 24.44 -9.21
C GLN A 10 -22.52 24.99 -8.18
N GLY A 11 -21.37 24.29 -7.98
CA GLY A 11 -20.36 24.66 -6.99
C GLY A 11 -20.77 24.41 -5.52
N VAL A 12 -21.89 23.72 -5.29
CA VAL A 12 -22.35 23.34 -3.94
C VAL A 12 -21.51 22.23 -3.36
N VAL A 13 -21.07 21.28 -4.22
CA VAL A 13 -20.15 20.19 -3.89
C VAL A 13 -18.92 20.33 -4.73
N HIS A 14 -17.74 20.34 -4.11
CA HIS A 14 -16.47 20.45 -4.84
C HIS A 14 -15.90 19.07 -5.19
N HIS A 15 -16.05 18.08 -4.32
CA HIS A 15 -15.53 16.73 -4.46
C HIS A 15 -16.60 15.69 -4.16
N ILE A 16 -16.52 14.56 -4.87
CA ILE A 16 -17.44 13.44 -4.69
C ILE A 16 -16.62 12.24 -4.24
N GLY A 17 -17.04 11.62 -3.15
CA GLY A 17 -16.42 10.42 -2.61
C GLY A 17 -17.43 9.32 -2.28
N PHE A 18 -16.92 8.13 -2.04
CA PHE A 18 -17.73 7.00 -1.58
C PHE A 18 -16.93 6.11 -0.63
N SER A 19 -17.62 5.21 0.08
CA SER A 19 -17.01 4.17 0.91
C SER A 19 -17.36 2.80 0.36
N SER A 20 -16.40 1.88 0.37
CA SER A 20 -16.61 0.48 -0.02
C SER A 20 -15.64 -0.44 0.71
N HIS A 21 -16.02 -1.73 0.82
CA HIS A 21 -15.16 -2.83 1.23
C HIS A 21 -14.86 -3.78 0.07
N THR A 22 -15.56 -3.63 -1.05
CA THR A 22 -15.58 -4.58 -2.16
C THR A 22 -14.89 -3.99 -3.39
N PRO A 23 -13.76 -4.55 -3.87
CA PRO A 23 -13.04 -4.04 -5.03
C PRO A 23 -13.88 -3.95 -6.30
N SER A 24 -14.72 -4.95 -6.58
CA SER A 24 -15.58 -4.96 -7.77
C SER A 24 -16.62 -3.83 -7.75
N VAL A 25 -17.22 -3.54 -6.58
CA VAL A 25 -18.13 -2.40 -6.41
C VAL A 25 -17.39 -1.09 -6.57
N ALA A 26 -16.22 -0.96 -5.94
CA ALA A 26 -15.38 0.22 -6.06
C ALA A 26 -15.01 0.51 -7.52
N ASN A 27 -14.58 -0.51 -8.26
CA ASN A 27 -14.24 -0.36 -9.67
C ASN A 27 -15.42 0.14 -10.52
N ARG A 28 -16.63 -0.40 -10.31
CA ARG A 28 -17.85 0.07 -11.01
C ARG A 28 -18.20 1.53 -10.71
N ILE A 29 -17.96 1.98 -9.49
CA ILE A 29 -18.18 3.39 -9.13
C ILE A 29 -17.10 4.27 -9.77
N LEU A 30 -15.83 3.85 -9.78
CA LEU A 30 -14.74 4.54 -10.45
C LEU A 30 -14.96 4.66 -11.96
N ASP A 31 -15.60 3.68 -12.62
CA ASP A 31 -15.94 3.71 -14.04
C ASP A 31 -16.82 4.92 -14.42
N THR A 32 -17.48 5.54 -13.47
CA THR A 32 -18.26 6.78 -13.70
C THR A 32 -17.40 7.99 -14.01
N GLY A 33 -16.11 7.99 -13.67
CA GLY A 33 -15.19 9.11 -13.84
C GLY A 33 -15.50 10.34 -12.97
N LEU A 34 -16.37 10.20 -11.95
CA LEU A 34 -16.87 11.31 -11.13
C LEU A 34 -16.23 11.41 -9.75
N ILE A 35 -15.45 10.41 -9.39
CA ILE A 35 -14.98 10.21 -8.02
C ILE A 35 -13.64 10.89 -7.81
N ASP A 36 -13.56 11.69 -6.78
CA ASP A 36 -12.33 12.37 -6.34
C ASP A 36 -11.67 11.61 -5.17
N MET A 37 -12.47 10.90 -4.33
CA MET A 37 -11.95 10.18 -3.18
C MET A 37 -12.74 8.91 -2.88
N MET A 38 -12.03 7.87 -2.47
CA MET A 38 -12.60 6.60 -1.99
C MET A 38 -12.16 6.33 -0.54
N MET A 39 -13.10 6.02 0.35
CA MET A 39 -12.79 5.43 1.64
C MET A 39 -12.81 3.90 1.52
N PHE A 40 -11.69 3.26 1.83
CA PHE A 40 -11.53 1.82 1.68
C PHE A 40 -10.84 1.19 2.89
N SER A 41 -11.19 -0.06 3.20
CA SER A 41 -10.54 -0.80 4.29
C SER A 41 -9.19 -1.34 3.83
N ILE A 42 -8.10 -0.86 4.41
CA ILE A 42 -6.75 -1.31 4.09
C ILE A 42 -6.02 -1.68 5.38
N ASN A 43 -5.64 -2.93 5.46
CA ASN A 43 -4.75 -3.46 6.49
C ASN A 43 -4.18 -4.81 6.01
N PRO A 44 -3.09 -5.32 6.62
CA PRO A 44 -2.48 -6.56 6.16
C PRO A 44 -3.42 -7.77 6.22
N ALA A 45 -4.33 -7.85 7.21
CA ALA A 45 -5.23 -8.99 7.32
C ALA A 45 -6.17 -9.07 6.11
N TYR A 46 -6.77 -7.95 5.71
CA TYR A 46 -7.63 -7.91 4.52
C TYR A 46 -6.86 -8.08 3.22
N ASP A 47 -5.71 -7.42 3.12
CA ASP A 47 -4.94 -7.42 1.87
C ASP A 47 -4.27 -8.76 1.59
N PHE A 48 -4.12 -9.63 2.59
CA PHE A 48 -3.57 -10.99 2.45
C PHE A 48 -4.57 -12.11 2.72
N GLU A 49 -5.86 -11.83 2.59
CA GLU A 49 -6.94 -12.83 2.71
C GLU A 49 -6.95 -13.57 4.06
N LYS A 50 -6.49 -12.90 5.11
CA LYS A 50 -6.46 -13.41 6.48
C LYS A 50 -7.47 -12.70 7.40
N GLY A 51 -8.33 -11.86 6.80
CA GLY A 51 -9.34 -11.09 7.52
C GLY A 51 -10.67 -11.80 7.66
N ASP A 52 -11.63 -11.05 8.18
CA ASP A 52 -13.03 -11.44 8.29
C ASP A 52 -13.78 -11.25 6.94
N GLU A 53 -15.10 -11.47 6.97
CA GLU A 53 -15.99 -11.32 5.81
C GLU A 53 -16.02 -9.93 5.16
N LEU A 54 -15.46 -8.91 5.82
CA LEU A 54 -15.33 -7.56 5.27
C LEU A 54 -14.06 -7.37 4.43
N GLY A 55 -13.11 -8.31 4.50
CA GLY A 55 -11.90 -8.35 3.70
C GLY A 55 -12.13 -8.94 2.31
N ILE A 56 -13.10 -8.39 1.55
CA ILE A 56 -13.51 -8.92 0.25
C ILE A 56 -12.46 -8.62 -0.83
N GLY A 57 -12.31 -9.56 -1.75
CA GLY A 57 -11.42 -9.48 -2.91
C GLY A 57 -10.08 -10.15 -2.68
N SER A 58 -9.53 -10.72 -3.75
CA SER A 58 -8.19 -11.31 -3.74
C SER A 58 -7.10 -10.25 -3.55
N VAL A 59 -5.92 -10.69 -3.15
CA VAL A 59 -4.71 -9.84 -3.04
C VAL A 59 -4.54 -9.00 -4.31
N LYS A 60 -4.61 -9.66 -5.48
CA LYS A 60 -4.43 -8.97 -6.77
C LYS A 60 -5.50 -7.91 -7.03
N GLU A 61 -6.78 -8.22 -6.81
CA GLU A 61 -7.88 -7.27 -7.04
C GLU A 61 -7.74 -6.02 -6.16
N ARG A 62 -7.33 -6.20 -4.91
CA ARG A 62 -7.12 -5.09 -3.98
C ARG A 62 -5.95 -4.21 -4.42
N PHE A 63 -4.80 -4.81 -4.72
CA PHE A 63 -3.64 -4.05 -5.18
C PHE A 63 -3.85 -3.37 -6.54
N ASP A 64 -4.56 -4.01 -7.47
CA ASP A 64 -4.90 -3.40 -8.76
C ASP A 64 -5.86 -2.21 -8.59
N LEU A 65 -6.81 -2.28 -7.64
CA LEU A 65 -7.66 -1.15 -7.27
C LEU A 65 -6.85 0.02 -6.73
N PHE A 66 -5.87 -0.21 -5.84
CA PHE A 66 -5.03 0.85 -5.30
C PHE A 66 -4.21 1.55 -6.40
N LYS A 67 -3.60 0.77 -7.30
CA LYS A 67 -2.88 1.30 -8.47
C LYS A 67 -3.81 2.09 -9.40
N ARG A 68 -5.03 1.59 -9.62
CA ARG A 68 -6.04 2.29 -10.41
C ARG A 68 -6.37 3.65 -9.81
N CYS A 69 -6.69 3.72 -8.53
CA CYS A 69 -6.97 4.98 -7.85
C CYS A 69 -5.82 5.97 -8.01
N LYS A 70 -4.57 5.52 -7.80
CA LYS A 70 -3.38 6.38 -7.98
C LYS A 70 -3.27 6.89 -9.41
N ARG A 71 -3.44 6.03 -10.41
CA ARG A 71 -3.37 6.40 -11.84
C ARG A 71 -4.45 7.42 -12.23
N GLU A 72 -5.67 7.24 -11.74
CA GLU A 72 -6.83 8.06 -12.08
C GLU A 72 -6.96 9.32 -11.22
N GLY A 73 -6.01 9.56 -10.29
CA GLY A 73 -6.01 10.72 -9.42
C GLY A 73 -7.07 10.67 -8.30
N VAL A 74 -7.60 9.48 -8.00
CA VAL A 74 -8.55 9.27 -6.91
C VAL A 74 -7.79 9.03 -5.62
N GLY A 75 -7.99 9.89 -4.62
CA GLY A 75 -7.40 9.75 -3.30
C GLY A 75 -8.04 8.64 -2.49
N ILE A 76 -7.24 7.89 -1.73
CA ILE A 76 -7.75 6.86 -0.82
C ILE A 76 -7.64 7.35 0.63
N SER A 77 -8.78 7.36 1.34
CA SER A 77 -8.86 7.46 2.79
C SER A 77 -8.99 6.05 3.38
N VAL A 78 -8.06 5.68 4.26
CA VAL A 78 -8.04 4.32 4.81
C VAL A 78 -8.90 4.22 6.05
N MET A 79 -9.86 3.30 6.06
CA MET A 79 -10.55 2.84 7.26
C MET A 79 -10.02 1.51 7.74
N LYS A 80 -10.19 1.21 9.02
CA LYS A 80 -9.81 -0.06 9.69
C LYS A 80 -8.32 -0.43 9.57
N PRO A 81 -7.36 0.52 9.69
CA PRO A 81 -5.93 0.19 9.57
C PRO A 81 -5.45 -0.82 10.62
N PHE A 82 -6.15 -0.96 11.74
CA PHE A 82 -5.82 -1.88 12.83
C PHE A 82 -6.65 -3.16 12.85
N PHE A 83 -7.48 -3.41 11.83
CA PHE A 83 -8.39 -4.57 11.82
C PHE A 83 -9.21 -4.67 13.13
N ALA A 84 -9.97 -3.62 13.45
CA ALA A 84 -10.71 -3.49 14.72
C ALA A 84 -9.86 -3.68 16.00
N GLY A 85 -8.56 -3.41 15.91
CA GLY A 85 -7.61 -3.58 17.02
C GLY A 85 -6.98 -4.97 17.12
N GLN A 86 -7.44 -5.93 16.33
CA GLN A 86 -6.93 -7.31 16.37
C GLN A 86 -5.44 -7.40 15.99
N LEU A 87 -4.98 -6.60 15.02
CA LEU A 87 -3.56 -6.57 14.64
C LEU A 87 -2.63 -6.12 15.76
N LEU A 88 -3.15 -5.37 16.74
CA LEU A 88 -2.35 -4.85 17.87
C LEU A 88 -2.15 -5.86 18.99
N ARG A 89 -2.72 -7.06 18.86
CA ARG A 89 -2.70 -8.12 19.89
C ARG A 89 -2.28 -9.45 19.27
N ALA A 90 -1.22 -10.06 19.83
CA ALA A 90 -0.66 -11.31 19.27
C ALA A 90 -1.66 -12.48 19.31
N ASP A 91 -2.52 -12.53 20.33
CA ASP A 91 -3.55 -13.56 20.51
C ASP A 91 -4.75 -13.43 19.55
N GLN A 92 -4.90 -12.28 18.92
CA GLN A 92 -6.01 -11.97 17.98
C GLN A 92 -5.54 -11.74 16.55
N SER A 93 -4.27 -11.39 16.38
CA SER A 93 -3.69 -11.14 15.07
C SER A 93 -3.66 -12.43 14.24
N PRO A 94 -4.17 -12.41 12.99
CA PRO A 94 -4.11 -13.58 12.11
C PRO A 94 -2.67 -13.95 11.71
N PHE A 95 -1.69 -13.13 12.10
CA PHE A 95 -0.26 -13.39 11.90
C PHE A 95 0.41 -14.03 13.14
N GLY A 96 -0.32 -14.24 14.24
CA GLY A 96 0.24 -14.78 15.49
C GLY A 96 1.21 -13.84 16.23
N VAL A 97 1.37 -12.61 15.73
CA VAL A 97 2.19 -11.56 16.33
C VAL A 97 1.41 -10.25 16.39
N ALA A 98 1.69 -9.42 17.39
CA ALA A 98 1.18 -8.06 17.45
C ALA A 98 1.98 -7.16 16.52
N LEU A 99 1.30 -6.33 15.74
CA LEU A 99 1.91 -5.19 15.05
C LEU A 99 1.76 -3.94 15.90
N SER A 100 2.72 -3.04 15.83
CA SER A 100 2.58 -1.72 16.43
C SER A 100 1.61 -0.85 15.62
N ARG A 101 1.09 0.23 16.23
CA ARG A 101 0.29 1.22 15.51
C ARG A 101 1.07 1.82 14.35
N SER A 102 2.36 2.12 14.56
CA SER A 102 3.24 2.68 13.53
C SER A 102 3.41 1.74 12.35
N GLN A 103 3.57 0.44 12.58
CA GLN A 103 3.65 -0.57 11.53
C GLN A 103 2.35 -0.66 10.72
N CYS A 104 1.20 -0.67 11.39
CA CYS A 104 -0.10 -0.71 10.71
C CYS A 104 -0.37 0.56 9.88
N LEU A 105 -0.02 1.73 10.40
CA LEU A 105 -0.18 2.99 9.69
C LEU A 105 0.77 3.08 8.49
N GLN A 106 2.04 2.69 8.67
CA GLN A 106 3.01 2.67 7.58
C GLN A 106 2.58 1.72 6.47
N TYR A 107 2.11 0.51 6.85
CA TYR A 107 1.54 -0.42 5.88
C TYR A 107 0.45 0.23 5.03
N ALA A 108 -0.51 0.90 5.66
CA ALA A 108 -1.62 1.53 4.96
C ALA A 108 -1.15 2.69 4.05
N ILE A 109 -0.27 3.56 4.54
CA ILE A 109 0.22 4.73 3.82
C ILE A 109 1.10 4.34 2.62
N ASP A 110 1.78 3.21 2.69
CA ASP A 110 2.59 2.71 1.58
C ASP A 110 1.76 2.21 0.39
N ARG A 111 0.46 2.01 0.56
CA ARG A 111 -0.39 1.58 -0.58
C ARG A 111 -0.57 2.71 -1.59
N PRO A 112 -0.50 2.39 -2.90
CA PRO A 112 -0.69 3.39 -3.95
C PRO A 112 -1.99 4.17 -3.79
N GLY A 113 -1.94 5.49 -3.95
CA GLY A 113 -3.13 6.35 -3.90
C GLY A 113 -3.62 6.73 -2.51
N VAL A 114 -3.08 6.15 -1.44
CA VAL A 114 -3.45 6.52 -0.07
C VAL A 114 -2.96 7.92 0.27
N LEU A 115 -3.89 8.75 0.75
CA LEU A 115 -3.64 10.13 1.20
C LEU A 115 -3.70 10.25 2.72
N VAL A 116 -4.57 9.48 3.37
CA VAL A 116 -4.80 9.57 4.82
C VAL A 116 -5.27 8.23 5.37
N ALA A 117 -4.83 7.90 6.58
CA ALA A 117 -5.38 6.81 7.38
C ALA A 117 -6.23 7.39 8.52
N VAL A 118 -7.43 6.82 8.72
CA VAL A 118 -8.40 7.23 9.74
C VAL A 118 -8.55 6.11 10.77
N PRO A 119 -7.63 5.98 11.73
CA PRO A 119 -7.72 4.99 12.79
C PRO A 119 -8.82 5.33 13.79
N GLY A 120 -9.45 4.31 14.37
CA GLY A 120 -10.36 4.48 15.49
C GLY A 120 -9.59 4.77 16.77
N VAL A 121 -10.05 5.76 17.55
CA VAL A 121 -9.48 6.18 18.83
C VAL A 121 -10.60 6.22 19.87
N GLN A 122 -10.35 5.69 21.06
CA GLN A 122 -11.31 5.66 22.18
C GLN A 122 -10.80 6.40 23.42
N THR A 123 -9.48 6.55 23.57
CA THR A 123 -8.85 7.20 24.73
C THR A 123 -7.79 8.21 24.30
N MET A 124 -7.44 9.13 25.20
CA MET A 124 -6.37 10.10 24.95
C MET A 124 -5.02 9.43 24.79
N GLU A 125 -4.74 8.38 25.55
CA GLU A 125 -3.49 7.61 25.45
C GLU A 125 -3.35 7.01 24.06
N GLN A 126 -4.43 6.48 23.46
CA GLN A 126 -4.43 5.98 22.09
C GLN A 126 -4.17 7.09 21.07
N LEU A 127 -4.69 8.30 21.32
CA LEU A 127 -4.41 9.46 20.48
C LEU A 127 -2.94 9.85 20.56
N ASP A 128 -2.39 9.92 21.77
CA ASP A 128 -0.99 10.27 21.98
C ASP A 128 -0.05 9.26 21.28
N GLU A 129 -0.34 7.96 21.38
CA GLU A 129 0.40 6.92 20.65
C GLU A 129 0.35 7.11 19.12
N LEU A 130 -0.79 7.58 18.57
CA LEU A 130 -0.90 7.85 17.14
C LEU A 130 -0.11 9.09 16.72
N LEU A 131 -0.05 10.11 17.58
CA LEU A 131 0.69 11.35 17.32
C LEU A 131 2.21 11.13 17.34
N GLU A 132 2.70 10.01 17.88
CA GLU A 132 4.12 9.63 17.77
C GLU A 132 4.48 9.07 16.39
N PHE A 133 3.53 8.63 15.57
CA PHE A 133 3.80 8.06 14.24
C PHE A 133 4.68 8.94 13.35
N PRO A 134 4.48 10.28 13.25
CA PRO A 134 5.36 11.12 12.44
C PRO A 134 6.83 11.16 12.90
N ARG A 135 7.07 10.84 14.17
CA ARG A 135 8.42 10.82 14.80
C ARG A 135 9.03 9.43 14.82
N ALA A 136 8.24 8.39 14.52
CA ALA A 136 8.71 7.01 14.55
C ALA A 136 9.84 6.79 13.54
N THR A 137 10.85 6.05 13.95
CA THR A 137 11.99 5.65 13.11
C THR A 137 11.57 4.66 12.03
N GLU A 138 12.41 4.46 11.01
CA GLU A 138 12.18 3.45 9.98
C GLU A 138 12.03 2.05 10.58
N GLN A 139 12.82 1.72 11.60
CA GLN A 139 12.74 0.43 12.30
C GLN A 139 11.41 0.24 13.03
N GLU A 140 10.87 1.29 13.66
CA GLU A 140 9.57 1.24 14.35
C GLU A 140 8.39 1.13 13.37
N ARG A 141 8.57 1.56 12.13
CA ARG A 141 7.58 1.48 11.06
C ARG A 141 7.72 0.21 10.21
N ASP A 142 8.81 -0.53 10.37
CA ASP A 142 9.07 -1.74 9.59
C ASP A 142 8.05 -2.84 9.90
N TYR A 143 7.18 -3.10 8.95
CA TYR A 143 6.15 -4.15 9.00
C TYR A 143 6.55 -5.41 8.22
N SER A 144 7.81 -5.57 7.84
CA SER A 144 8.29 -6.70 7.03
C SER A 144 8.00 -8.07 7.64
N ILE A 145 7.84 -8.11 8.97
CA ILE A 145 7.49 -9.33 9.70
C ILE A 145 6.25 -10.05 9.16
N ILE A 146 5.27 -9.31 8.59
CA ILE A 146 4.06 -9.91 8.00
C ILE A 146 4.38 -10.80 6.79
N GLY A 147 5.47 -10.52 6.07
CA GLY A 147 5.90 -11.29 4.91
C GLY A 147 6.19 -12.75 5.25
N SER A 148 6.68 -13.02 6.45
CA SER A 148 6.97 -14.39 6.91
C SER A 148 5.72 -15.28 7.06
N PHE A 149 4.52 -14.67 7.10
CA PHE A 149 3.25 -15.36 7.32
C PHE A 149 2.29 -15.33 6.13
N THR A 150 2.67 -14.64 5.04
CA THR A 150 1.77 -14.38 3.90
C THR A 150 2.34 -14.85 2.56
N ALA A 151 3.54 -15.45 2.55
CA ALA A 151 4.28 -15.81 1.33
C ALA A 151 3.47 -16.67 0.35
N ASP A 152 2.73 -17.65 0.86
CA ASP A 152 2.02 -18.62 0.03
C ASP A 152 0.88 -17.99 -0.79
N THR A 153 0.30 -16.88 -0.31
CA THR A 153 -0.87 -16.24 -0.96
C THR A 153 -0.47 -15.23 -2.04
N VAL A 154 0.79 -14.76 -2.04
CA VAL A 154 1.27 -13.69 -2.94
C VAL A 154 2.60 -14.01 -3.60
N SER A 155 2.89 -15.31 -3.82
CA SER A 155 4.14 -15.75 -4.46
C SER A 155 4.40 -15.01 -5.79
N GLY A 156 5.64 -14.54 -5.98
CA GLY A 156 6.06 -13.81 -7.16
C GLY A 156 5.61 -12.34 -7.23
N THR A 157 4.81 -11.86 -6.28
CA THR A 157 4.30 -10.46 -6.28
C THR A 157 5.02 -9.61 -5.24
N CYS A 158 5.62 -8.50 -5.66
CA CYS A 158 6.20 -7.53 -4.72
C CYS A 158 5.08 -6.71 -4.05
N VAL A 159 5.04 -6.76 -2.72
CA VAL A 159 4.08 -6.02 -1.89
C VAL A 159 4.72 -4.83 -1.17
N TYR A 160 5.94 -4.48 -1.55
CA TYR A 160 6.73 -3.33 -1.07
C TYR A 160 7.03 -3.37 0.45
N CYS A 161 7.07 -4.56 1.02
CA CYS A 161 7.24 -4.76 2.47
C CYS A 161 8.66 -4.48 2.99
N ASN A 162 9.64 -4.26 2.10
CA ASN A 162 11.05 -4.02 2.42
C ASN A 162 11.79 -5.16 3.15
N HIS A 163 11.22 -6.37 3.23
CA HIS A 163 11.89 -7.53 3.83
C HIS A 163 13.24 -7.86 3.16
N CYS A 164 13.40 -7.43 1.91
CA CYS A 164 14.65 -7.56 1.13
C CYS A 164 15.77 -6.61 1.57
N GLN A 165 15.49 -5.64 2.44
CA GLN A 165 16.52 -4.72 2.98
C GLN A 165 17.36 -5.37 4.10
N PRO A 166 18.59 -4.84 4.36
CA PRO A 166 19.28 -3.79 3.62
C PRO A 166 19.86 -4.29 2.29
N CYS A 167 19.82 -3.46 1.25
CA CYS A 167 20.49 -3.75 -0.02
C CYS A 167 21.96 -3.37 0.09
N PRO A 168 22.93 -4.26 -0.27
CA PRO A 168 24.37 -3.93 -0.25
C PRO A 168 24.75 -2.75 -1.15
N ALA A 169 23.99 -2.53 -2.24
CA ALA A 169 24.18 -1.37 -3.12
C ALA A 169 23.40 -0.12 -2.67
N GLY A 170 22.66 -0.18 -1.57
CA GLY A 170 21.88 0.95 -1.06
C GLY A 170 20.59 1.25 -1.86
N ILE A 171 20.11 0.33 -2.69
CA ILE A 171 18.86 0.51 -3.44
C ILE A 171 17.67 0.33 -2.49
N ASP A 172 16.73 1.28 -2.50
CA ASP A 172 15.40 1.05 -1.91
C ASP A 172 14.58 0.17 -2.87
N ILE A 173 14.68 -1.15 -2.67
CA ILE A 173 14.09 -2.14 -3.55
C ILE A 173 12.56 -2.04 -3.54
N GLY A 174 11.95 -1.76 -2.38
CA GLY A 174 10.50 -1.62 -2.27
C GLY A 174 9.99 -0.41 -3.05
N LEU A 175 10.63 0.75 -2.93
CA LEU A 175 10.24 1.94 -3.67
C LEU A 175 10.53 1.81 -5.17
N ALA A 176 11.65 1.23 -5.56
CA ALA A 176 11.96 0.98 -6.97
C ALA A 176 10.88 0.10 -7.63
N ASN A 177 10.49 -1.00 -6.99
CA ASN A 177 9.38 -1.84 -7.44
C ASN A 177 8.05 -1.09 -7.49
N LYS A 178 7.73 -0.31 -6.46
CA LYS A 178 6.49 0.47 -6.38
C LYS A 178 6.36 1.45 -7.55
N TYR A 179 7.42 2.21 -7.83
CA TYR A 179 7.38 3.19 -8.92
C TYR A 179 7.33 2.51 -10.29
N TYR A 180 8.00 1.39 -10.46
CA TYR A 180 7.91 0.59 -11.69
C TYR A 180 6.49 0.07 -11.92
N ASP A 181 5.88 -0.55 -10.92
CA ASP A 181 4.51 -1.06 -11.01
C ASP A 181 3.49 0.07 -11.27
N LEU A 182 3.68 1.25 -10.67
CA LEU A 182 2.86 2.42 -10.95
C LEU A 182 3.05 2.93 -12.39
N ALA A 183 4.29 2.97 -12.89
CA ALA A 183 4.58 3.38 -14.26
C ALA A 183 3.95 2.42 -15.28
N LEU A 184 4.07 1.10 -15.07
CA LEU A 184 3.40 0.08 -15.88
C LEU A 184 1.87 0.22 -15.84
N ALA A 185 1.32 0.67 -14.72
CA ALA A 185 -0.11 0.97 -14.59
C ALA A 185 -0.51 2.32 -15.22
N GLY A 186 0.43 3.07 -15.82
CA GLY A 186 0.18 4.34 -16.51
C GLY A 186 0.22 5.59 -15.62
N ASP A 187 0.80 5.51 -14.41
CA ASP A 187 1.04 6.70 -13.58
C ASP A 187 2.12 7.58 -14.19
N ARG A 188 1.71 8.78 -14.66
CA ARG A 188 2.58 9.72 -15.39
C ARG A 188 3.69 10.35 -14.54
N ILE A 189 3.56 10.33 -13.20
CA ILE A 189 4.54 10.92 -12.29
C ILE A 189 5.46 9.89 -11.65
N ALA A 190 5.24 8.60 -11.90
CA ALA A 190 6.05 7.53 -11.32
C ALA A 190 7.54 7.65 -11.67
N ALA A 191 7.87 8.04 -12.91
CA ALA A 191 9.25 8.30 -13.35
C ALA A 191 9.90 9.42 -12.53
N ASN A 192 9.18 10.53 -12.30
CA ASN A 192 9.69 11.65 -11.50
C ASN A 192 9.95 11.27 -10.04
N HIS A 193 9.18 10.32 -9.51
CA HIS A 193 9.42 9.77 -8.16
C HIS A 193 10.62 8.83 -8.14
N TYR A 194 10.73 7.97 -9.16
CA TYR A 194 11.89 7.09 -9.31
C TYR A 194 13.20 7.89 -9.44
N ASP A 195 13.20 8.97 -10.22
CA ASP A 195 14.37 9.83 -10.41
C ASP A 195 14.89 10.48 -9.12
N LYS A 196 14.04 10.62 -8.12
CA LYS A 196 14.42 11.17 -6.81
C LYS A 196 15.03 10.13 -5.86
N LEU A 197 15.05 8.85 -6.22
CA LEU A 197 15.72 7.84 -5.43
C LEU A 197 17.23 8.11 -5.42
N SER A 198 17.84 8.03 -4.24
CA SER A 198 19.28 8.24 -4.04
C SER A 198 20.13 7.21 -4.77
N THR A 199 19.63 5.98 -4.88
CA THR A 199 20.29 4.89 -5.59
C THR A 199 19.25 4.20 -6.48
N LYS A 200 19.55 4.08 -7.76
CA LYS A 200 18.67 3.53 -8.77
C LYS A 200 18.94 2.05 -9.03
N ALA A 201 18.05 1.41 -9.81
CA ALA A 201 18.08 -0.01 -10.06
C ALA A 201 19.32 -0.48 -10.84
N ASP A 202 19.93 0.39 -11.65
CA ASP A 202 21.17 0.12 -12.39
C ASP A 202 22.38 -0.15 -11.49
N ALA A 203 22.36 0.35 -10.25
CA ALA A 203 23.38 0.04 -9.24
C ALA A 203 23.30 -1.41 -8.70
N CYS A 204 22.38 -2.24 -9.20
CA CYS A 204 22.20 -3.59 -8.72
C CYS A 204 23.42 -4.48 -8.98
N LEU A 205 23.99 -5.02 -7.90
CA LEU A 205 25.14 -5.92 -7.96
C LEU A 205 24.81 -7.36 -8.37
N GLN A 206 23.54 -7.67 -8.63
CA GLN A 206 23.05 -9.03 -8.96
C GLN A 206 23.48 -10.10 -7.92
N CYS A 207 23.57 -9.69 -6.64
CA CYS A 207 24.16 -10.52 -5.57
C CYS A 207 23.16 -11.52 -4.94
N GLY A 208 21.88 -11.47 -5.28
CA GLY A 208 20.85 -12.37 -4.77
C GLY A 208 20.41 -12.13 -3.31
N HIS A 209 21.03 -11.18 -2.59
CA HIS A 209 20.74 -10.94 -1.18
C HIS A 209 19.26 -10.64 -0.92
N CYS A 210 18.63 -9.85 -1.80
CA CYS A 210 17.21 -9.50 -1.72
C CYS A 210 16.29 -10.69 -2.00
N GLU A 211 16.64 -11.57 -2.95
CA GLU A 211 15.84 -12.75 -3.30
C GLU A 211 15.85 -13.79 -2.19
N SER A 212 17.04 -14.05 -1.60
CA SER A 212 17.18 -15.00 -0.49
C SER A 212 16.40 -14.60 0.75
N ARG A 213 16.04 -13.33 0.89
CA ARG A 213 15.27 -12.76 2.00
C ARG A 213 13.80 -12.48 1.65
N CYS A 214 13.43 -12.55 0.37
CA CYS A 214 12.07 -12.26 -0.06
C CYS A 214 11.12 -13.39 0.33
N PRO A 215 10.17 -13.19 1.26
CA PRO A 215 9.24 -14.24 1.64
C PRO A 215 8.23 -14.56 0.54
N PHE A 216 8.12 -13.69 -0.47
CA PHE A 216 7.18 -13.83 -1.58
C PHE A 216 7.84 -14.43 -2.85
N GLY A 217 9.08 -14.83 -2.78
CA GLY A 217 9.79 -15.44 -3.92
C GLY A 217 9.86 -14.54 -5.17
N VAL A 218 9.92 -13.23 -4.98
CA VAL A 218 10.03 -12.28 -6.11
C VAL A 218 11.43 -12.31 -6.68
N GLU A 219 11.56 -12.49 -7.98
CA GLU A 219 12.84 -12.45 -8.73
C GLU A 219 13.35 -10.99 -8.79
N GLN A 220 13.88 -10.51 -7.68
CA GLN A 220 14.26 -9.10 -7.53
C GLN A 220 15.39 -8.68 -8.45
N MET A 221 16.38 -9.55 -8.71
CA MET A 221 17.47 -9.25 -9.63
C MET A 221 16.94 -9.01 -11.05
N THR A 222 16.09 -9.91 -11.53
CA THR A 222 15.42 -9.77 -12.83
C THR A 222 14.58 -8.49 -12.87
N ARG A 223 13.88 -8.17 -11.78
CA ARG A 223 13.10 -6.93 -11.70
C ARG A 223 13.97 -5.68 -11.72
N MET A 224 15.09 -5.66 -11.00
CA MET A 224 16.01 -4.50 -11.02
C MET A 224 16.54 -4.24 -12.45
N THR A 225 16.88 -5.29 -13.21
CA THR A 225 17.26 -5.14 -14.61
C THR A 225 16.14 -4.48 -15.43
N LYS A 226 14.91 -5.00 -15.33
CA LYS A 226 13.74 -4.43 -16.04
C LYS A 226 13.44 -3.00 -15.63
N ILE A 227 13.61 -2.66 -14.36
CA ILE A 227 13.39 -1.31 -13.84
C ILE A 227 14.44 -0.34 -14.41
N ALA A 228 15.71 -0.74 -14.43
CA ALA A 228 16.78 0.06 -15.02
C ALA A 228 16.55 0.30 -16.53
N GLU A 229 16.20 -0.75 -17.27
CA GLU A 229 15.86 -0.64 -18.70
C GLU A 229 14.66 0.27 -18.94
N TYR A 230 13.62 0.18 -18.12
CA TYR A 230 12.39 0.93 -18.30
C TYR A 230 12.58 2.44 -18.04
N PHE A 231 13.31 2.81 -17.01
CA PHE A 231 13.53 4.21 -16.65
C PHE A 231 14.77 4.81 -17.32
N GLY A 232 15.57 4.02 -18.05
CA GLY A 232 16.74 4.49 -18.79
C GLY A 232 17.91 4.89 -17.89
N ALA A 233 18.02 4.25 -16.75
CA ALA A 233 19.09 4.50 -15.76
C ALA A 233 20.04 3.31 -15.72
#